data_4a4a813887721e8268d55cd0c944f7c4
#
_entry.id   4a4a813887721e8268d55cd0c944f7c4
#
_cell.length_a   1.000
_cell.length_b   1.000
_cell.length_c   1.000
_cell.angle_alpha   90.00
_cell.angle_beta   90.00
_cell.angle_gamma   90.00
#
_symmetry.space_group_name_H-M   'P 1'
#
loop_
_entity.id
_entity.type
_entity.pdbx_description
1 polymer ?
#
loop_
_entity_poly.entity_id
_entity_poly.type
_entity_poly.pdbx_seq_one_letter_code
_entity_poly.pdbx_strand_id
1 'polypeptide(L)'
;MALSAVLFIKLLLAWFVPITADEAYYAIWGSYLSGGGYDHPPMIGFVLYPLLKLGHAALILRFPAIISSLILGVVSYLYLKKDNPKHAAITSILLMIAPISLFNIIITTDTPLFIFSFLSLICVLLALRNNDDWRWFALGGLFLGLAFFSKYFAGLLALAYAVYFLFIAPNRKRLIGLGLLALLTLPFALQNAYWNYQHDWANILFNIYNRNNDIGFSFKTILGYGFILFYLVTPPLIMAVFKFSKQALKQQALFYFFMIPLCLFFLLSCFKPIGLHWPLSFIPFIYIWAGEYLSGVDLNKLLKFTAYWSAIQLIIIFALLAVPLKSLQHRTIYHLSYNKIVYFFQHAKVNAWLPYHYSQNYIYASPNYADASLFFYDTHHYASVFLRGSYHGREDDLISNFQHFDHKNFLIFSRTPFVSADYKPYFQQI
;
A
#
# COMPACT_ATOMS: atom_id res chain seq x y z
N MET A 1 -8.53 -26.11 -5.17
CA MET A 1 -7.15 -26.22 -5.66
C MET A 1 -6.51 -24.85 -5.93
N ALA A 2 -7.03 -23.97 -6.82
CA ALA A 2 -6.42 -22.67 -7.09
C ALA A 2 -6.25 -21.77 -5.83
N LEU A 3 -7.29 -21.69 -5.00
CA LEU A 3 -7.28 -20.92 -3.76
C LEU A 3 -6.16 -21.39 -2.81
N SER A 4 -6.04 -22.70 -2.61
CA SER A 4 -5.02 -23.30 -1.73
C SER A 4 -3.61 -23.07 -2.27
N ALA A 5 -3.43 -23.15 -3.59
CA ALA A 5 -2.15 -22.89 -4.24
C ALA A 5 -1.72 -21.40 -4.08
N VAL A 6 -2.63 -20.45 -4.31
CA VAL A 6 -2.36 -19.02 -4.12
C VAL A 6 -2.00 -18.73 -2.67
N LEU A 7 -2.78 -19.26 -1.71
CA LEU A 7 -2.49 -19.09 -0.29
C LEU A 7 -1.12 -19.66 0.08
N PHE A 8 -0.80 -20.86 -0.39
CA PHE A 8 0.49 -21.48 -0.14
C PHE A 8 1.66 -20.65 -0.68
N ILE A 9 1.54 -20.14 -1.92
CA ILE A 9 2.57 -19.28 -2.53
C ILE A 9 2.73 -17.99 -1.70
N LYS A 10 1.63 -17.35 -1.30
CA LYS A 10 1.69 -16.13 -0.48
C LYS A 10 2.31 -16.38 0.89
N LEU A 11 2.03 -17.52 1.51
CA LEU A 11 2.66 -17.91 2.78
C LEU A 11 4.16 -18.13 2.60
N LEU A 12 4.59 -18.80 1.52
CA LEU A 12 6.02 -18.95 1.23
C LEU A 12 6.70 -17.59 1.00
N LEU A 13 6.11 -16.73 0.17
CA LEU A 13 6.66 -15.39 -0.06
C LEU A 13 6.72 -14.59 1.27
N ALA A 14 5.66 -14.62 2.07
CA ALA A 14 5.61 -13.92 3.34
C ALA A 14 6.60 -14.48 4.38
N TRP A 15 7.00 -15.74 4.25
CA TRP A 15 8.00 -16.36 5.10
C TRP A 15 9.45 -15.99 4.68
N PHE A 16 9.74 -16.04 3.37
CA PHE A 16 11.11 -15.87 2.88
C PHE A 16 11.52 -14.41 2.65
N VAL A 17 10.57 -13.52 2.35
CA VAL A 17 10.87 -12.10 2.16
C VAL A 17 11.12 -11.45 3.53
N PRO A 18 12.27 -10.79 3.76
CA PRO A 18 12.54 -10.08 5.01
C PRO A 18 11.49 -9.00 5.29
N ILE A 19 11.33 -8.64 6.56
CA ILE A 19 10.50 -7.48 6.94
C ILE A 19 11.12 -6.22 6.35
N THR A 20 10.28 -5.41 5.74
CA THR A 20 10.67 -4.11 5.18
C THR A 20 10.63 -3.01 6.25
N ALA A 21 11.35 -1.93 6.00
CA ALA A 21 11.33 -0.78 6.90
C ALA A 21 9.94 -0.17 7.06
N ASP A 22 9.13 -0.16 5.98
CA ASP A 22 7.76 0.35 6.06
C ASP A 22 6.85 -0.57 6.90
N GLU A 23 7.01 -1.89 6.82
CA GLU A 23 6.27 -2.82 7.70
C GLU A 23 6.62 -2.61 9.16
N ALA A 24 7.93 -2.48 9.46
CA ALA A 24 8.42 -2.17 10.80
C ALA A 24 7.91 -0.81 11.30
N TYR A 25 7.86 0.20 10.43
CA TYR A 25 7.32 1.51 10.72
C TYR A 25 5.83 1.46 11.10
N TYR A 26 5.02 0.73 10.34
CA TYR A 26 3.61 0.55 10.69
C TYR A 26 3.39 -0.37 11.91
N ALA A 27 4.35 -1.24 12.24
CA ALA A 27 4.30 -1.98 13.50
C ALA A 27 4.42 -1.04 14.72
N ILE A 28 5.16 0.07 14.62
CA ILE A 28 5.16 1.12 15.64
C ILE A 28 3.75 1.70 15.81
N TRP A 29 3.04 2.00 14.71
CA TRP A 29 1.66 2.52 14.78
C TRP A 29 0.68 1.54 15.45
N GLY A 30 0.87 0.24 15.22
CA GLY A 30 0.10 -0.79 15.90
C GLY A 30 0.48 -0.94 17.38
N SER A 31 1.70 -0.59 17.77
CA SER A 31 2.16 -0.62 19.16
C SER A 31 1.73 0.62 19.95
N TYR A 32 1.70 1.78 19.28
CA TYR A 32 1.33 3.08 19.84
C TYR A 32 0.13 3.66 19.07
N LEU A 33 -1.08 3.17 19.43
CA LEU A 33 -2.30 3.58 18.73
C LEU A 33 -2.55 5.08 18.86
N SER A 34 -2.79 5.72 17.73
CA SER A 34 -3.20 7.11 17.61
C SER A 34 -4.41 7.26 16.69
N GLY A 35 -5.14 8.36 16.81
CA GLY A 35 -6.23 8.69 15.91
C GLY A 35 -5.79 9.15 14.52
N GLY A 36 -4.51 9.29 14.27
CA GLY A 36 -3.87 9.63 13.00
C GLY A 36 -2.42 9.19 13.04
N GLY A 37 -1.67 9.45 11.99
CA GLY A 37 -0.24 9.25 11.93
C GLY A 37 0.43 10.35 11.10
N TYR A 38 1.74 10.42 11.16
CA TYR A 38 2.50 11.52 10.59
C TYR A 38 2.32 11.67 9.07
N ASP A 39 2.25 10.58 8.33
CA ASP A 39 2.20 10.60 6.86
C ASP A 39 0.94 9.99 6.24
N HIS A 40 0.12 9.27 7.02
CA HIS A 40 -1.13 8.67 6.57
C HIS A 40 -2.21 8.65 7.66
N PRO A 41 -3.51 8.48 7.30
CA PRO A 41 -4.57 8.18 8.28
C PRO A 41 -4.31 6.85 9.02
N PRO A 42 -4.95 6.61 10.19
CA PRO A 42 -4.49 5.64 11.19
C PRO A 42 -4.91 4.19 10.96
N MET A 43 -5.66 3.83 9.92
CA MET A 43 -6.26 2.50 9.76
C MET A 43 -5.26 1.35 9.90
N ILE A 44 -4.04 1.53 9.41
CA ILE A 44 -3.02 0.47 9.47
C ILE A 44 -2.64 0.15 10.92
N GLY A 45 -2.56 1.15 11.80
CA GLY A 45 -2.32 0.96 13.22
C GLY A 45 -3.44 0.13 13.86
N PHE A 46 -4.70 0.46 13.58
CA PHE A 46 -5.85 -0.30 14.08
C PHE A 46 -5.89 -1.75 13.56
N VAL A 47 -5.48 -1.99 12.33
CA VAL A 47 -5.38 -3.34 11.76
C VAL A 47 -4.27 -4.15 12.43
N LEU A 48 -3.12 -3.53 12.70
CA LEU A 48 -1.95 -4.21 13.27
C LEU A 48 -2.04 -4.37 14.79
N TYR A 49 -2.74 -3.51 15.51
CA TYR A 49 -2.86 -3.57 16.96
C TYR A 49 -3.27 -4.94 17.51
N PRO A 50 -4.38 -5.55 17.07
CA PRO A 50 -4.76 -6.88 17.56
C PRO A 50 -3.77 -7.98 17.12
N LEU A 51 -3.14 -7.85 15.95
CA LEU A 51 -2.18 -8.81 15.42
C LEU A 51 -0.88 -8.81 16.24
N LEU A 52 -0.38 -7.65 16.62
CA LEU A 52 0.81 -7.50 17.46
C LEU A 52 0.61 -8.10 18.86
N LYS A 53 -0.62 -8.17 19.36
CA LYS A 53 -0.94 -8.88 20.59
C LYS A 53 -0.86 -10.41 20.46
N LEU A 54 -0.99 -10.94 19.25
CA LEU A 54 -0.83 -12.36 18.94
C LEU A 54 0.66 -12.73 18.75
N GLY A 55 1.49 -11.76 18.36
CA GLY A 55 2.93 -11.93 18.17
C GLY A 55 3.51 -10.99 17.14
N HIS A 56 4.85 -10.98 17.05
CA HIS A 56 5.63 -10.12 16.16
C HIS A 56 6.18 -10.84 14.91
N ALA A 57 5.80 -12.12 14.71
CA ALA A 57 6.26 -12.86 13.53
C ALA A 57 5.74 -12.21 12.22
N ALA A 58 6.58 -12.20 11.18
CA ALA A 58 6.26 -11.62 9.87
C ALA A 58 4.92 -12.13 9.31
N LEU A 59 4.62 -13.43 9.47
CA LEU A 59 3.37 -14.02 9.01
C LEU A 59 2.13 -13.46 9.73
N ILE A 60 2.27 -13.12 11.02
CA ILE A 60 1.18 -12.51 11.80
C ILE A 60 0.92 -11.10 11.29
N LEU A 61 1.96 -10.27 11.16
CA LEU A 61 1.82 -8.92 10.62
C LEU A 61 1.22 -8.91 9.21
N ARG A 62 1.70 -9.80 8.35
CA ARG A 62 1.33 -9.91 6.94
C ARG A 62 -0.03 -10.59 6.70
N PHE A 63 -0.66 -11.10 7.74
CA PHE A 63 -1.94 -11.82 7.62
C PHE A 63 -2.99 -11.04 6.81
N PRO A 64 -3.25 -9.72 7.02
CA PRO A 64 -4.21 -8.97 6.20
C PRO A 64 -3.82 -8.89 4.72
N ALA A 65 -2.52 -8.74 4.41
CA ALA A 65 -2.02 -8.72 3.04
C ALA A 65 -2.13 -10.11 2.39
N ILE A 66 -1.88 -11.18 3.15
CA ILE A 66 -2.03 -12.57 2.65
C ILE A 66 -3.48 -12.85 2.27
N ILE A 67 -4.44 -12.52 3.13
CA ILE A 67 -5.86 -12.81 2.87
C ILE A 67 -6.51 -11.83 1.88
N SER A 68 -5.91 -10.67 1.61
CA SER A 68 -6.51 -9.66 0.72
C SER A 68 -6.90 -10.23 -0.64
N SER A 69 -6.02 -11.01 -1.28
CA SER A 69 -6.28 -11.64 -2.57
C SER A 69 -7.44 -12.65 -2.53
N LEU A 70 -7.60 -13.34 -1.40
CA LEU A 70 -8.70 -14.28 -1.19
C LEU A 70 -10.03 -13.52 -1.06
N ILE A 71 -10.03 -12.43 -0.30
CA ILE A 71 -11.21 -11.55 -0.17
C ILE A 71 -11.62 -11.05 -1.55
N LEU A 72 -10.69 -10.49 -2.32
CA LEU A 72 -10.98 -10.00 -3.66
C LEU A 72 -11.50 -11.12 -4.58
N GLY A 73 -10.86 -12.28 -4.57
CA GLY A 73 -11.27 -13.42 -5.38
C GLY A 73 -12.67 -13.93 -5.03
N VAL A 74 -12.94 -14.13 -3.74
CA VAL A 74 -14.27 -14.62 -3.27
C VAL A 74 -15.35 -13.59 -3.56
N VAL A 75 -15.12 -12.32 -3.26
CA VAL A 75 -16.10 -11.25 -3.49
C VAL A 75 -16.38 -11.09 -4.99
N SER A 76 -15.35 -11.15 -5.85
CA SER A 76 -15.51 -11.14 -7.31
C SER A 76 -16.37 -12.30 -7.80
N TYR A 77 -16.11 -13.51 -7.29
CA TYR A 77 -16.90 -14.68 -7.63
C TYR A 77 -18.39 -14.50 -7.24
N LEU A 78 -18.63 -14.06 -6.01
CA LEU A 78 -19.99 -13.85 -5.51
C LEU A 78 -20.74 -12.78 -6.30
N TYR A 79 -20.04 -11.71 -6.72
CA TYR A 79 -20.59 -10.64 -7.52
C TYR A 79 -20.97 -11.08 -8.94
N LEU A 80 -20.09 -11.83 -9.62
CA LEU A 80 -20.25 -12.21 -11.03
C LEU A 80 -21.04 -13.52 -11.25
N LYS A 81 -21.14 -14.41 -10.25
CA LYS A 81 -21.69 -15.76 -10.43
C LYS A 81 -23.17 -15.80 -10.88
N LYS A 82 -23.93 -14.74 -10.57
CA LYS A 82 -25.35 -14.65 -10.98
C LYS A 82 -25.50 -14.51 -12.49
N ASP A 83 -24.54 -13.83 -13.14
CA ASP A 83 -24.56 -13.57 -14.58
C ASP A 83 -23.96 -14.76 -15.34
N ASN A 84 -22.76 -15.17 -14.94
CA ASN A 84 -22.05 -16.30 -15.58
C ASN A 84 -21.09 -16.97 -14.57
N PRO A 85 -21.44 -18.14 -14.02
CA PRO A 85 -20.59 -18.84 -13.04
C PRO A 85 -19.20 -19.21 -13.55
N LYS A 86 -19.05 -19.50 -14.87
CA LYS A 86 -17.74 -19.80 -15.47
C LYS A 86 -16.86 -18.55 -15.55
N HIS A 87 -17.41 -17.43 -16.01
CA HIS A 87 -16.70 -16.15 -16.03
C HIS A 87 -16.32 -15.71 -14.60
N ALA A 88 -17.23 -15.88 -13.64
CA ALA A 88 -16.98 -15.60 -12.24
C ALA A 88 -15.78 -16.39 -11.69
N ALA A 89 -15.74 -17.71 -11.96
CA ALA A 89 -14.63 -18.55 -11.52
C ALA A 89 -13.29 -18.14 -12.17
N ILE A 90 -13.29 -17.91 -13.49
CA ILE A 90 -12.08 -17.46 -14.21
C ILE A 90 -11.59 -16.11 -13.69
N THR A 91 -12.49 -15.13 -13.53
CA THR A 91 -12.15 -13.79 -13.04
C THR A 91 -11.62 -13.83 -11.60
N SER A 92 -12.25 -14.65 -10.75
CA SER A 92 -11.78 -14.83 -9.37
C SER A 92 -10.35 -15.38 -9.32
N ILE A 93 -10.07 -16.44 -10.08
CA ILE A 93 -8.73 -17.03 -10.16
C ILE A 93 -7.75 -16.02 -10.76
N LEU A 94 -8.12 -15.38 -11.86
CA LEU A 94 -7.32 -14.37 -12.55
C LEU A 94 -6.89 -13.25 -11.60
N LEU A 95 -7.84 -12.71 -10.82
CA LEU A 95 -7.56 -11.66 -9.85
C LEU A 95 -6.63 -12.14 -8.72
N MET A 96 -6.81 -13.37 -8.24
CA MET A 96 -5.96 -13.94 -7.19
C MET A 96 -4.51 -14.19 -7.65
N ILE A 97 -4.31 -14.63 -8.91
CA ILE A 97 -2.97 -14.92 -9.44
C ILE A 97 -2.30 -13.71 -10.09
N ALA A 98 -3.04 -12.63 -10.34
CA ALA A 98 -2.48 -11.41 -10.90
C ALA A 98 -1.36 -10.85 -10.02
N PRO A 99 -0.32 -10.20 -10.60
CA PRO A 99 0.80 -9.67 -9.84
C PRO A 99 0.37 -8.78 -8.67
N ILE A 100 -0.67 -7.96 -8.86
CA ILE A 100 -1.22 -7.05 -7.84
C ILE A 100 -1.71 -7.77 -6.57
N SER A 101 -2.17 -9.01 -6.71
CA SER A 101 -2.70 -9.79 -5.60
C SER A 101 -1.69 -10.79 -5.07
N LEU A 102 -1.02 -11.50 -5.98
CA LEU A 102 -0.10 -12.58 -5.63
C LEU A 102 1.13 -12.07 -4.87
N PHE A 103 1.70 -10.93 -5.33
CA PHE A 103 2.89 -10.32 -4.71
C PHE A 103 2.57 -9.27 -3.64
N ASN A 104 1.30 -8.98 -3.42
CA ASN A 104 0.87 -8.10 -2.32
C ASN A 104 0.92 -8.88 -1.00
N ILE A 105 2.12 -9.02 -0.45
CA ILE A 105 2.39 -9.68 0.84
C ILE A 105 2.90 -8.71 1.90
N ILE A 106 3.41 -7.55 1.49
CA ILE A 106 3.93 -6.50 2.37
C ILE A 106 2.76 -5.75 2.98
N ILE A 107 2.74 -5.64 4.30
CA ILE A 107 1.69 -4.92 5.02
C ILE A 107 2.00 -3.43 5.11
N THR A 108 1.14 -2.62 4.50
CA THR A 108 1.25 -1.15 4.50
C THR A 108 -0.15 -0.53 4.54
N THR A 109 -0.24 0.79 4.55
CA THR A 109 -1.52 1.52 4.42
C THR A 109 -2.28 1.18 3.14
N ASP A 110 -1.57 0.69 2.11
CA ASP A 110 -2.19 0.26 0.86
C ASP A 110 -3.00 -1.04 1.02
N THR A 111 -2.67 -1.90 1.99
CA THR A 111 -3.41 -3.14 2.21
C THR A 111 -4.88 -2.91 2.62
N PRO A 112 -5.20 -2.16 3.67
CA PRO A 112 -6.60 -1.86 3.99
C PRO A 112 -7.26 -0.96 2.94
N LEU A 113 -6.53 -0.01 2.32
CA LEU A 113 -7.03 0.77 1.19
C LEU A 113 -7.49 -0.12 0.04
N PHE A 114 -6.69 -1.11 -0.34
CA PHE A 114 -6.95 -2.07 -1.42
C PHE A 114 -8.24 -2.88 -1.16
N ILE A 115 -8.39 -3.39 0.05
CA ILE A 115 -9.57 -4.17 0.46
C ILE A 115 -10.81 -3.27 0.47
N PHE A 116 -10.77 -2.15 1.19
CA PHE A 116 -11.96 -1.33 1.40
C PHE A 116 -12.38 -0.56 0.14
N SER A 117 -11.46 -0.11 -0.71
CA SER A 117 -11.81 0.47 -2.01
C SER A 117 -12.50 -0.54 -2.90
N PHE A 118 -12.04 -1.79 -2.90
CA PHE A 118 -12.66 -2.86 -3.67
C PHE A 118 -14.06 -3.20 -3.14
N LEU A 119 -14.25 -3.31 -1.83
CA LEU A 119 -15.57 -3.55 -1.22
C LEU A 119 -16.53 -2.38 -1.50
N SER A 120 -16.06 -1.14 -1.42
CA SER A 120 -16.85 0.04 -1.80
C SER A 120 -17.32 -0.05 -3.25
N LEU A 121 -16.39 -0.38 -4.18
CA LEU A 121 -16.74 -0.57 -5.58
C LEU A 121 -17.83 -1.62 -5.77
N ILE A 122 -17.66 -2.80 -5.21
CA ILE A 122 -18.65 -3.90 -5.35
C ILE A 122 -20.01 -3.49 -4.80
N CYS A 123 -20.05 -2.79 -3.67
CA CYS A 123 -21.31 -2.27 -3.13
C CYS A 123 -21.98 -1.27 -4.09
N VAL A 124 -21.21 -0.32 -4.65
CA VAL A 124 -21.75 0.64 -5.62
C VAL A 124 -22.24 -0.07 -6.90
N LEU A 125 -21.51 -1.06 -7.40
CA LEU A 125 -21.95 -1.85 -8.55
C LEU A 125 -23.22 -2.65 -8.23
N LEU A 126 -23.36 -3.20 -7.02
CA LEU A 126 -24.57 -3.88 -6.56
C LEU A 126 -25.74 -2.89 -6.44
N ALA A 127 -25.52 -1.66 -5.98
CA ALA A 127 -26.53 -0.62 -5.98
C ALA A 127 -27.08 -0.38 -7.40
N LEU A 128 -26.17 -0.17 -8.37
CA LEU A 128 -26.53 0.06 -9.77
C LEU A 128 -27.26 -1.13 -10.41
N ARG A 129 -26.89 -2.35 -10.07
CA ARG A 129 -27.57 -3.57 -10.55
C ARG A 129 -28.96 -3.79 -9.94
N ASN A 130 -29.19 -3.32 -8.70
CA ASN A 130 -30.43 -3.47 -7.97
C ASN A 130 -31.27 -2.17 -7.97
N ASN A 131 -31.43 -1.56 -9.14
CA ASN A 131 -32.29 -0.38 -9.35
C ASN A 131 -31.92 0.81 -8.45
N ASP A 132 -30.62 1.05 -8.32
CA ASP A 132 -30.03 2.12 -7.50
C ASP A 132 -30.45 2.01 -6.01
N ASP A 133 -30.39 0.78 -5.43
CA ASP A 133 -30.76 0.51 -4.04
C ASP A 133 -29.84 1.26 -3.06
N TRP A 134 -30.43 2.13 -2.26
CA TRP A 134 -29.74 2.98 -1.29
C TRP A 134 -28.92 2.25 -0.23
N ARG A 135 -29.31 1.01 0.12
CA ARG A 135 -28.62 0.19 1.13
C ARG A 135 -27.19 -0.13 0.70
N TRP A 136 -27.03 -0.46 -0.57
CA TRP A 136 -25.72 -0.73 -1.14
C TRP A 136 -24.89 0.54 -1.28
N PHE A 137 -25.50 1.71 -1.60
CA PHE A 137 -24.79 2.98 -1.57
C PHE A 137 -24.32 3.32 -0.15
N ALA A 138 -25.15 3.12 0.87
CA ALA A 138 -24.77 3.35 2.26
C ALA A 138 -23.60 2.47 2.67
N LEU A 139 -23.67 1.14 2.39
CA LEU A 139 -22.56 0.21 2.67
C LEU A 139 -21.30 0.58 1.87
N GLY A 140 -21.46 1.00 0.61
CA GLY A 140 -20.36 1.50 -0.23
C GLY A 140 -19.68 2.74 0.37
N GLY A 141 -20.47 3.65 0.96
CA GLY A 141 -19.97 4.84 1.65
C GLY A 141 -19.20 4.50 2.94
N LEU A 142 -19.69 3.54 3.71
CA LEU A 142 -18.95 3.03 4.88
C LEU A 142 -17.58 2.48 4.48
N PHE A 143 -17.51 1.62 3.46
CA PHE A 143 -16.24 1.09 2.96
C PHE A 143 -15.36 2.17 2.34
N LEU A 144 -15.94 3.18 1.67
CA LEU A 144 -15.18 4.32 1.16
C LEU A 144 -14.56 5.13 2.31
N GLY A 145 -15.30 5.30 3.41
CA GLY A 145 -14.80 5.94 4.62
C GLY A 145 -13.64 5.17 5.26
N LEU A 146 -13.74 3.85 5.38
CA LEU A 146 -12.66 2.99 5.85
C LEU A 146 -11.45 3.02 4.91
N ALA A 147 -11.67 3.10 3.59
CA ALA A 147 -10.61 3.29 2.60
C ALA A 147 -9.92 4.66 2.77
N PHE A 148 -10.68 5.74 2.98
CA PHE A 148 -10.15 7.08 3.26
C PHE A 148 -9.34 7.09 4.57
N PHE A 149 -9.83 6.41 5.58
CA PHE A 149 -9.15 6.24 6.87
C PHE A 149 -7.86 5.40 6.76
N SER A 150 -7.68 4.70 5.62
CA SER A 150 -6.45 3.97 5.28
C SER A 150 -5.45 4.86 4.54
N LYS A 151 -5.92 5.62 3.53
CA LYS A 151 -5.07 6.49 2.70
C LYS A 151 -5.91 7.47 1.89
N TYR A 152 -5.41 8.69 1.73
CA TYR A 152 -6.10 9.76 0.99
C TYR A 152 -6.41 9.43 -0.48
N PHE A 153 -5.77 8.43 -1.07
CA PHE A 153 -6.06 7.98 -2.44
C PHE A 153 -7.49 7.43 -2.61
N ALA A 154 -8.19 7.07 -1.54
CA ALA A 154 -9.62 6.79 -1.60
C ALA A 154 -10.44 7.99 -2.12
N GLY A 155 -9.95 9.21 -1.96
CA GLY A 155 -10.54 10.41 -2.54
C GLY A 155 -10.63 10.38 -4.07
N LEU A 156 -9.71 9.67 -4.75
CA LEU A 156 -9.77 9.48 -6.20
C LEU A 156 -10.97 8.61 -6.61
N LEU A 157 -11.32 7.62 -5.80
CA LEU A 157 -12.52 6.80 -6.00
C LEU A 157 -13.79 7.60 -5.72
N ALA A 158 -13.80 8.41 -4.66
CA ALA A 158 -14.90 9.32 -4.36
C ALA A 158 -15.15 10.30 -5.52
N LEU A 159 -14.07 10.85 -6.09
CA LEU A 159 -14.15 11.72 -7.27
C LEU A 159 -14.71 10.97 -8.49
N ALA A 160 -14.29 9.73 -8.71
CA ALA A 160 -14.80 8.92 -9.81
C ALA A 160 -16.30 8.66 -9.68
N TYR A 161 -16.79 8.36 -8.47
CA TYR A 161 -18.23 8.25 -8.18
C TYR A 161 -18.95 9.58 -8.43
N ALA A 162 -18.41 10.69 -7.93
CA ALA A 162 -19.00 12.00 -8.12
C ALA A 162 -19.11 12.37 -9.60
N VAL A 163 -18.02 12.19 -10.38
CA VAL A 163 -18.02 12.45 -11.83
C VAL A 163 -19.08 11.60 -12.54
N TYR A 164 -19.15 10.31 -12.22
CA TYR A 164 -20.11 9.42 -12.88
C TYR A 164 -21.56 9.79 -12.54
N PHE A 165 -21.89 10.00 -11.27
CA PHE A 165 -23.27 10.25 -10.84
C PHE A 165 -23.76 11.68 -11.11
N LEU A 166 -22.84 12.65 -11.18
CA LEU A 166 -23.24 14.05 -11.49
C LEU A 166 -23.28 14.34 -12.98
N PHE A 167 -22.35 13.77 -13.78
CA PHE A 167 -22.15 14.22 -15.15
C PHE A 167 -22.38 13.14 -16.22
N ILE A 168 -22.15 11.85 -15.91
CA ILE A 168 -22.25 10.78 -16.91
C ILE A 168 -23.63 10.13 -16.93
N ALA A 169 -24.12 9.75 -15.78
CA ALA A 169 -25.39 9.03 -15.66
C ALA A 169 -26.24 9.56 -14.48
N PRO A 170 -26.58 10.86 -14.45
CA PRO A 170 -27.34 11.45 -13.35
C PRO A 170 -28.78 10.93 -13.33
N ASN A 171 -29.24 10.58 -12.14
CA ASN A 171 -30.65 10.42 -11.83
C ASN A 171 -30.89 10.68 -10.33
N ARG A 172 -32.16 10.92 -9.93
CA ARG A 172 -32.46 11.26 -8.55
C ARG A 172 -32.01 10.24 -7.52
N LYS A 173 -32.14 8.92 -7.80
CA LYS A 173 -31.72 7.87 -6.88
C LYS A 173 -30.19 7.84 -6.74
N ARG A 174 -29.44 8.02 -7.83
CA ARG A 174 -27.97 8.06 -7.84
C ARG A 174 -27.42 9.29 -7.14
N LEU A 175 -28.11 10.43 -7.25
CA LEU A 175 -27.75 11.65 -6.50
C LEU A 175 -27.95 11.45 -4.99
N ILE A 176 -29.06 10.81 -4.59
CA ILE A 176 -29.26 10.39 -3.19
C ILE A 176 -28.17 9.40 -2.77
N GLY A 177 -27.86 8.41 -3.63
CA GLY A 177 -26.80 7.45 -3.41
C GLY A 177 -25.41 8.12 -3.22
N LEU A 178 -25.09 9.13 -4.03
CA LEU A 178 -23.87 9.93 -3.87
C LEU A 178 -23.85 10.67 -2.53
N GLY A 179 -25.01 11.24 -2.13
CA GLY A 179 -25.17 11.86 -0.81
C GLY A 179 -24.93 10.87 0.33
N LEU A 180 -25.43 9.63 0.21
CA LEU A 180 -25.20 8.58 1.20
C LEU A 180 -23.73 8.13 1.24
N LEU A 181 -23.08 7.99 0.07
CA LEU A 181 -21.64 7.73 0.00
C LEU A 181 -20.85 8.80 0.76
N ALA A 182 -21.14 10.08 0.51
CA ALA A 182 -20.49 11.20 1.19
C ALA A 182 -20.79 11.21 2.70
N LEU A 183 -22.07 11.04 3.08
CA LEU A 183 -22.52 11.07 4.49
C LEU A 183 -21.81 9.98 5.33
N LEU A 184 -21.70 8.76 4.80
CA LEU A 184 -21.07 7.63 5.52
C LEU A 184 -19.54 7.69 5.49
N THR A 185 -18.96 8.41 4.54
CA THR A 185 -17.50 8.70 4.50
C THR A 185 -17.12 9.84 5.45
N LEU A 186 -18.03 10.80 5.66
CA LEU A 186 -17.78 12.05 6.39
C LEU A 186 -17.23 11.84 7.83
N PRO A 187 -17.75 10.90 8.65
CA PRO A 187 -17.20 10.70 10.01
C PRO A 187 -15.71 10.40 10.03
N PHE A 188 -15.21 9.61 9.08
CA PHE A 188 -13.79 9.28 8.96
C PHE A 188 -12.94 10.48 8.53
N ALA A 189 -13.49 11.30 7.61
CA ALA A 189 -12.84 12.53 7.17
C ALA A 189 -12.78 13.57 8.29
N LEU A 190 -13.88 13.73 9.06
CA LEU A 190 -13.95 14.64 10.19
C LEU A 190 -13.01 14.21 11.34
N GLN A 191 -12.95 12.92 11.64
CA GLN A 191 -12.04 12.40 12.65
C GLN A 191 -10.58 12.67 12.25
N ASN A 192 -10.21 12.42 10.99
CA ASN A 192 -8.88 12.71 10.49
C ASN A 192 -8.56 14.21 10.51
N ALA A 193 -9.51 15.06 10.12
CA ALA A 193 -9.36 16.53 10.18
C ALA A 193 -9.20 17.01 11.63
N TYR A 194 -9.96 16.45 12.57
CA TYR A 194 -9.85 16.77 13.99
C TYR A 194 -8.50 16.38 14.58
N TRP A 195 -8.01 15.17 14.25
CA TRP A 195 -6.68 14.73 14.67
C TRP A 195 -5.59 15.65 14.12
N ASN A 196 -5.66 15.99 12.82
CA ASN A 196 -4.71 16.93 12.20
C ASN A 196 -4.73 18.31 12.88
N TYR A 197 -5.91 18.82 13.22
CA TYR A 197 -6.05 20.07 13.95
C TYR A 197 -5.33 20.04 15.32
N GLN A 198 -5.39 18.89 16.02
CA GLN A 198 -4.71 18.73 17.30
C GLN A 198 -3.19 18.52 17.20
N HIS A 199 -2.68 18.20 16.00
CA HIS A 199 -1.25 17.90 15.74
C HIS A 199 -0.66 18.85 14.69
N ASP A 200 -1.03 20.15 14.75
CA ASP A 200 -0.48 21.21 13.91
C ASP A 200 -0.50 20.91 12.40
N TRP A 201 -1.50 20.14 11.95
CA TRP A 201 -1.68 19.72 10.55
C TRP A 201 -0.51 18.90 9.98
N ALA A 202 0.30 18.28 10.82
CA ALA A 202 1.53 17.60 10.47
C ALA A 202 1.37 16.64 9.28
N ASN A 203 0.32 15.80 9.28
CA ASN A 203 0.06 14.85 8.20
C ASN A 203 -0.26 15.55 6.86
N ILE A 204 -1.13 16.54 6.87
CA ILE A 204 -1.53 17.27 5.65
C ILE A 204 -0.36 18.08 5.11
N LEU A 205 0.36 18.79 5.97
CA LEU A 205 1.55 19.58 5.59
C LEU A 205 2.65 18.69 5.02
N PHE A 206 2.89 17.51 5.61
CA PHE A 206 3.83 16.54 5.09
C PHE A 206 3.48 16.09 3.68
N ASN A 207 2.21 15.75 3.43
CA ASN A 207 1.78 15.27 2.12
C ASN A 207 1.73 16.38 1.05
N ILE A 208 1.46 17.64 1.43
CA ILE A 208 1.39 18.77 0.49
C ILE A 208 2.78 19.35 0.22
N TYR A 209 3.59 19.58 1.25
CA TYR A 209 4.87 20.28 1.11
C TYR A 209 6.06 19.34 1.09
N ASN A 210 6.29 18.56 2.15
CA ASN A 210 7.54 17.79 2.31
C ASN A 210 7.77 16.74 1.22
N ARG A 211 6.69 16.22 0.64
CA ARG A 211 6.77 15.25 -0.47
C ARG A 211 6.85 15.88 -1.85
N ASN A 212 6.78 17.20 -1.99
CA ASN A 212 6.62 17.87 -3.27
C ASN A 212 7.67 18.96 -3.54
N ASN A 213 8.84 18.89 -2.92
CA ASN A 213 9.88 19.93 -3.03
C ASN A 213 10.51 20.02 -4.43
N ASP A 214 10.50 18.93 -5.22
CA ASP A 214 11.16 18.88 -6.54
C ASP A 214 10.15 18.46 -7.63
N ILE A 215 9.22 19.36 -7.95
CA ILE A 215 8.21 19.11 -9.00
C ILE A 215 8.69 19.70 -10.31
N GLY A 216 8.90 18.86 -11.32
CA GLY A 216 9.25 19.26 -12.66
C GLY A 216 8.73 18.29 -13.72
N PHE A 217 8.44 18.80 -14.93
CA PHE A 217 8.01 17.95 -16.03
C PHE A 217 9.10 16.94 -16.40
N SER A 218 8.74 15.65 -16.52
CA SER A 218 9.69 14.59 -16.79
C SER A 218 9.09 13.45 -17.61
N PHE A 219 9.64 13.20 -18.79
CA PHE A 219 9.30 12.02 -19.59
C PHE A 219 9.67 10.69 -18.91
N LYS A 220 10.73 10.68 -18.11
CA LYS A 220 11.17 9.49 -17.37
C LYS A 220 10.10 9.01 -16.40
N THR A 221 9.42 9.92 -15.71
CA THR A 221 8.36 9.59 -14.78
C THR A 221 7.10 9.10 -15.47
N ILE A 222 6.75 9.65 -16.66
CA ILE A 222 5.66 9.17 -17.50
C ILE A 222 5.93 7.74 -17.97
N LEU A 223 7.12 7.47 -18.51
CA LEU A 223 7.52 6.12 -18.91
C LEU A 223 7.49 5.15 -17.73
N GLY A 224 7.98 5.59 -16.55
CA GLY A 224 7.91 4.81 -15.30
C GLY A 224 6.49 4.40 -14.95
N TYR A 225 5.53 5.33 -15.06
CA TYR A 225 4.12 5.02 -14.84
C TYR A 225 3.57 4.03 -15.89
N GLY A 226 3.94 4.20 -17.15
CA GLY A 226 3.60 3.25 -18.22
C GLY A 226 4.09 1.84 -17.90
N PHE A 227 5.33 1.69 -17.41
CA PHE A 227 5.88 0.40 -16.95
C PHE A 227 5.12 -0.18 -15.76
N ILE A 228 4.72 0.66 -14.79
CA ILE A 228 3.90 0.23 -13.65
C ILE A 228 2.57 -0.36 -14.13
N LEU A 229 1.86 0.32 -15.02
CA LEU A 229 0.62 -0.19 -15.57
C LEU A 229 0.84 -1.48 -16.38
N PHE A 230 1.86 -1.52 -17.23
CA PHE A 230 2.24 -2.72 -18.00
C PHE A 230 2.50 -3.93 -17.09
N TYR A 231 3.19 -3.71 -15.98
CA TYR A 231 3.49 -4.74 -15.00
C TYR A 231 2.25 -5.22 -14.25
N LEU A 232 1.44 -4.28 -13.71
CA LEU A 232 0.32 -4.59 -12.81
C LEU A 232 -0.93 -5.08 -13.55
N VAL A 233 -1.26 -4.45 -14.70
CA VAL A 233 -2.49 -4.75 -15.46
C VAL A 233 -2.29 -5.91 -16.42
N THR A 234 -1.07 -6.15 -16.86
CA THR A 234 -0.64 -7.08 -17.92
C THR A 234 -1.00 -6.62 -19.36
N PRO A 235 -0.10 -6.85 -20.34
CA PRO A 235 -0.29 -6.36 -21.71
C PRO A 235 -1.60 -6.77 -22.38
N PRO A 236 -2.08 -8.04 -22.28
CA PRO A 236 -3.32 -8.42 -22.95
C PRO A 236 -4.55 -7.69 -22.38
N LEU A 237 -4.55 -7.40 -21.07
CA LEU A 237 -5.66 -6.69 -20.46
C LEU A 237 -5.64 -5.20 -20.83
N ILE A 238 -4.45 -4.59 -20.91
CA ILE A 238 -4.29 -3.22 -21.44
C ILE A 238 -4.83 -3.14 -22.87
N MET A 239 -4.46 -4.08 -23.74
CA MET A 239 -4.95 -4.13 -25.13
C MET A 239 -6.48 -4.29 -25.18
N ALA A 240 -7.06 -5.11 -24.29
CA ALA A 240 -8.51 -5.27 -24.21
C ALA A 240 -9.19 -3.95 -23.80
N VAL A 241 -8.66 -3.24 -22.80
CA VAL A 241 -9.20 -1.93 -22.36
C VAL A 241 -9.19 -0.94 -23.53
N PHE A 242 -8.09 -0.83 -24.28
CA PHE A 242 -8.03 0.06 -25.46
C PHE A 242 -8.99 -0.35 -26.56
N LYS A 243 -9.05 -1.65 -26.90
CA LYS A 243 -9.93 -2.17 -27.96
C LYS A 243 -11.41 -1.88 -27.68
N PHE A 244 -11.85 -2.02 -26.43
CA PHE A 244 -13.24 -1.87 -26.04
C PHE A 244 -13.57 -0.49 -25.43
N SER A 245 -12.59 0.44 -25.37
CA SER A 245 -12.76 1.76 -24.73
C SER A 245 -13.95 2.55 -25.27
N LYS A 246 -14.12 2.62 -26.60
CA LYS A 246 -15.22 3.35 -27.25
C LYS A 246 -16.60 2.82 -26.82
N GLN A 247 -16.73 1.51 -26.63
CA GLN A 247 -17.96 0.88 -26.19
C GLN A 247 -18.15 1.07 -24.67
N ALA A 248 -17.08 0.98 -23.91
CA ALA A 248 -17.07 1.15 -22.46
C ALA A 248 -17.42 2.58 -22.03
N LEU A 249 -17.01 3.59 -22.78
CA LEU A 249 -17.38 4.99 -22.57
C LEU A 249 -18.90 5.26 -22.72
N LYS A 250 -19.63 4.35 -23.38
CA LYS A 250 -21.09 4.45 -23.52
C LYS A 250 -21.80 3.93 -22.25
N GLN A 251 -21.54 4.55 -21.07
CA GLN A 251 -22.29 4.35 -19.82
C GLN A 251 -21.86 3.17 -18.91
N GLN A 252 -20.70 2.61 -19.08
CA GLN A 252 -20.22 1.58 -18.14
C GLN A 252 -19.60 2.22 -16.89
N ALA A 253 -20.34 2.27 -15.80
CA ALA A 253 -19.89 2.88 -14.53
C ALA A 253 -18.49 2.39 -14.11
N LEU A 254 -18.27 1.09 -14.16
CA LEU A 254 -17.01 0.45 -13.78
C LEU A 254 -15.82 0.98 -14.57
N PHE A 255 -15.99 1.30 -15.87
CA PHE A 255 -14.94 1.87 -16.69
C PHE A 255 -14.48 3.24 -16.17
N TYR A 256 -15.42 4.11 -15.77
CA TYR A 256 -15.10 5.42 -15.20
C TYR A 256 -14.44 5.28 -13.83
N PHE A 257 -14.84 4.29 -13.02
CA PHE A 257 -14.33 4.10 -11.67
C PHE A 257 -12.85 3.69 -11.62
N PHE A 258 -12.32 3.06 -12.65
CA PHE A 258 -10.88 2.83 -12.73
C PHE A 258 -10.15 3.84 -13.62
N MET A 259 -10.76 4.32 -14.71
CA MET A 259 -10.09 5.22 -15.64
C MET A 259 -9.81 6.58 -15.02
N ILE A 260 -10.75 7.16 -14.27
CA ILE A 260 -10.56 8.48 -13.66
C ILE A 260 -9.34 8.48 -12.71
N PRO A 261 -9.23 7.58 -11.71
CA PRO A 261 -8.04 7.51 -10.88
C PRO A 261 -6.74 7.28 -11.66
N LEU A 262 -6.76 6.37 -12.65
CA LEU A 262 -5.56 6.08 -13.44
C LEU A 262 -5.14 7.27 -14.32
N CYS A 263 -6.09 8.00 -14.90
CA CYS A 263 -5.80 9.22 -15.64
C CYS A 263 -5.24 10.32 -14.73
N LEU A 264 -5.73 10.44 -13.50
CA LEU A 264 -5.18 11.40 -12.53
C LEU A 264 -3.75 11.03 -12.12
N PHE A 265 -3.44 9.75 -11.94
CA PHE A 265 -2.06 9.30 -11.73
C PHE A 265 -1.18 9.54 -12.97
N PHE A 266 -1.73 9.38 -14.17
CA PHE A 266 -1.02 9.74 -15.40
C PHE A 266 -0.66 11.24 -15.43
N LEU A 267 -1.62 12.12 -15.14
CA LEU A 267 -1.36 13.56 -15.05
C LEU A 267 -0.31 13.87 -13.97
N LEU A 268 -0.40 13.23 -12.81
CA LEU A 268 0.58 13.39 -11.76
C LEU A 268 1.96 12.87 -12.18
N SER A 269 2.02 11.80 -12.98
CA SER A 269 3.27 11.23 -13.48
C SER A 269 4.03 12.16 -14.41
N CYS A 270 3.37 13.16 -14.99
CA CYS A 270 4.04 14.19 -15.78
C CYS A 270 5.02 15.03 -14.94
N PHE A 271 4.82 15.09 -13.63
CA PHE A 271 5.56 15.98 -12.75
C PHE A 271 6.38 15.27 -11.68
N LYS A 272 6.00 14.05 -11.28
CA LYS A 272 6.71 13.30 -10.25
C LYS A 272 6.59 11.78 -10.45
N PRO A 273 7.55 10.98 -9.93
CA PRO A 273 7.47 9.53 -10.02
C PRO A 273 6.27 9.00 -9.24
N ILE A 274 5.54 8.07 -9.86
CA ILE A 274 4.44 7.34 -9.22
C ILE A 274 5.01 6.08 -8.58
N GLY A 275 4.68 5.84 -7.32
CA GLY A 275 5.04 4.59 -6.63
C GLY A 275 4.27 3.39 -7.21
N LEU A 276 4.93 2.23 -7.28
CA LEU A 276 4.32 0.99 -7.79
C LEU A 276 3.00 0.64 -7.09
N HIS A 277 2.90 0.94 -5.80
CA HIS A 277 1.76 0.65 -4.96
C HIS A 277 0.60 1.67 -5.07
N TRP A 278 0.81 2.85 -5.68
CA TRP A 278 -0.22 3.90 -5.72
C TRP A 278 -1.47 3.51 -6.53
N PRO A 279 -1.37 2.94 -7.75
CA PRO A 279 -2.54 2.55 -8.52
C PRO A 279 -3.17 1.21 -8.07
N LEU A 280 -2.55 0.47 -7.12
CA LEU A 280 -2.98 -0.87 -6.72
C LEU A 280 -4.48 -0.96 -6.40
N SER A 281 -5.04 0.05 -5.72
CA SER A 281 -6.44 0.03 -5.28
C SER A 281 -7.45 0.06 -6.43
N PHE A 282 -7.04 0.50 -7.63
CA PHE A 282 -7.92 0.67 -8.79
C PHE A 282 -7.74 -0.44 -9.85
N ILE A 283 -6.61 -1.13 -9.83
CA ILE A 283 -6.33 -2.21 -10.79
C ILE A 283 -7.32 -3.39 -10.70
N PRO A 284 -7.77 -3.86 -9.53
CA PRO A 284 -8.78 -4.92 -9.43
C PRO A 284 -10.06 -4.62 -10.20
N PHE A 285 -10.42 -3.34 -10.35
CA PHE A 285 -11.60 -2.91 -11.05
C PHE A 285 -11.55 -3.26 -12.55
N ILE A 286 -10.34 -3.23 -13.14
CA ILE A 286 -10.12 -3.63 -14.54
C ILE A 286 -10.36 -5.13 -14.71
N TYR A 287 -9.97 -5.94 -13.72
CA TYR A 287 -10.20 -7.39 -13.76
C TYR A 287 -11.69 -7.73 -13.63
N ILE A 288 -12.45 -7.02 -12.79
CA ILE A 288 -13.90 -7.15 -12.71
C ILE A 288 -14.54 -6.77 -14.05
N TRP A 289 -14.10 -5.63 -14.64
CA TRP A 289 -14.54 -5.20 -15.96
C TRP A 289 -14.27 -6.28 -17.03
N ALA A 290 -13.10 -6.91 -17.02
CA ALA A 290 -12.78 -8.00 -17.92
C ALA A 290 -13.75 -9.19 -17.74
N GLY A 291 -14.10 -9.52 -16.50
CA GLY A 291 -15.07 -10.60 -16.18
C GLY A 291 -16.46 -10.32 -16.70
N GLU A 292 -16.89 -9.07 -16.74
CA GLU A 292 -18.20 -8.66 -17.24
C GLU A 292 -18.28 -8.58 -18.77
N TYR A 293 -17.21 -8.15 -19.43
CA TYR A 293 -17.27 -7.70 -20.83
C TYR A 293 -16.48 -8.56 -21.82
N LEU A 294 -15.47 -9.31 -21.38
CA LEU A 294 -14.72 -10.16 -22.27
C LEU A 294 -15.44 -11.50 -22.55
N SER A 295 -15.23 -12.04 -23.73
CA SER A 295 -15.68 -13.38 -24.06
C SER A 295 -14.98 -14.43 -23.20
N GLY A 296 -15.61 -15.60 -22.99
CA GLY A 296 -14.97 -16.69 -22.26
C GLY A 296 -13.68 -17.17 -22.90
N VAL A 297 -13.54 -17.05 -24.22
CA VAL A 297 -12.29 -17.37 -24.94
C VAL A 297 -11.19 -16.37 -24.58
N ASP A 298 -11.51 -15.08 -24.57
CA ASP A 298 -10.54 -14.02 -24.26
C ASP A 298 -10.15 -14.06 -22.77
N LEU A 299 -11.10 -14.33 -21.87
CA LEU A 299 -10.82 -14.52 -20.45
C LEU A 299 -9.89 -15.72 -20.20
N ASN A 300 -10.07 -16.83 -20.91
CA ASN A 300 -9.17 -17.98 -20.78
C ASN A 300 -7.77 -17.69 -21.32
N LYS A 301 -7.64 -16.91 -22.42
CA LYS A 301 -6.33 -16.46 -22.91
C LYS A 301 -5.66 -15.55 -21.90
N LEU A 302 -6.40 -14.60 -21.32
CA LEU A 302 -5.91 -13.70 -20.29
C LEU A 302 -5.47 -14.47 -19.03
N LEU A 303 -6.25 -15.47 -18.59
CA LEU A 303 -5.89 -16.32 -17.45
C LEU A 303 -4.58 -17.06 -17.70
N LYS A 304 -4.43 -17.71 -18.86
CA LYS A 304 -3.19 -18.41 -19.22
C LYS A 304 -2.00 -17.45 -19.25
N PHE A 305 -2.15 -16.31 -19.92
CA PHE A 305 -1.06 -15.31 -19.96
C PHE A 305 -0.66 -14.85 -18.57
N THR A 306 -1.63 -14.47 -17.74
CA THR A 306 -1.37 -13.98 -16.36
C THR A 306 -0.73 -15.08 -15.50
N ALA A 307 -1.13 -16.34 -15.67
CA ALA A 307 -0.50 -17.46 -14.96
C ALA A 307 0.97 -17.61 -15.33
N TYR A 308 1.33 -17.58 -16.63
CA TYR A 308 2.73 -17.61 -17.05
C TYR A 308 3.50 -16.37 -16.60
N TRP A 309 2.89 -15.17 -16.73
CA TRP A 309 3.46 -13.91 -16.32
C TRP A 309 3.84 -13.90 -14.83
N SER A 310 2.93 -14.36 -13.98
CA SER A 310 3.17 -14.46 -12.53
C SER A 310 4.13 -15.59 -12.17
N ALA A 311 4.09 -16.73 -12.88
CA ALA A 311 5.02 -17.83 -12.66
C ALA A 311 6.47 -17.44 -12.96
N ILE A 312 6.72 -16.73 -14.05
CA ILE A 312 8.06 -16.22 -14.39
C ILE A 312 8.56 -15.29 -13.27
N GLN A 313 7.71 -14.39 -12.78
CA GLN A 313 8.07 -13.48 -11.70
C GLN A 313 8.37 -14.22 -10.39
N LEU A 314 7.58 -15.26 -10.05
CA LEU A 314 7.86 -16.11 -8.89
C LEU A 314 9.23 -16.78 -9.01
N ILE A 315 9.57 -17.34 -10.18
CA ILE A 315 10.87 -17.95 -10.42
C ILE A 315 11.98 -16.92 -10.21
N ILE A 316 11.83 -15.71 -10.76
CA ILE A 316 12.82 -14.63 -10.59
C ILE A 316 12.96 -14.25 -9.12
N ILE A 317 11.84 -14.06 -8.38
CA ILE A 317 11.88 -13.68 -6.97
C ILE A 317 12.59 -14.76 -6.15
N PHE A 318 12.22 -16.04 -6.30
CA PHE A 318 12.86 -17.11 -5.56
C PHE A 318 14.33 -17.32 -5.96
N ALA A 319 14.66 -17.13 -7.24
CA ALA A 319 16.05 -17.14 -7.67
C ALA A 319 16.88 -16.02 -7.01
N LEU A 320 16.32 -14.79 -6.92
CA LEU A 320 16.97 -13.67 -6.24
C LEU A 320 17.13 -13.91 -4.74
N LEU A 321 16.10 -14.48 -4.08
CA LEU A 321 16.15 -14.83 -2.66
C LEU A 321 17.16 -15.96 -2.37
N ALA A 322 17.43 -16.83 -3.33
CA ALA A 322 18.38 -17.92 -3.21
C ALA A 322 19.85 -17.52 -3.47
N VAL A 323 20.10 -16.28 -3.96
CA VAL A 323 21.49 -15.82 -4.24
C VAL A 323 22.26 -15.66 -2.93
N PRO A 324 23.41 -16.33 -2.77
CA PRO A 324 24.25 -16.17 -1.58
C PRO A 324 24.78 -14.73 -1.48
N LEU A 325 24.52 -14.04 -0.36
CA LEU A 325 24.95 -12.65 -0.17
C LEU A 325 26.45 -12.46 -0.39
N LYS A 326 27.27 -13.43 0.01
CA LYS A 326 28.74 -13.38 -0.21
C LYS A 326 29.12 -13.27 -1.68
N SER A 327 28.35 -13.86 -2.60
CA SER A 327 28.63 -13.79 -4.05
C SER A 327 28.44 -12.39 -4.63
N LEU A 328 27.71 -11.52 -3.94
CA LEU A 328 27.45 -10.14 -4.35
C LEU A 328 28.58 -9.18 -3.93
N GLN A 329 29.42 -9.57 -2.96
CA GLN A 329 30.47 -8.72 -2.37
C GLN A 329 31.52 -8.24 -3.40
N HIS A 330 31.90 -9.07 -4.35
CA HIS A 330 32.94 -8.79 -5.33
C HIS A 330 32.41 -8.26 -6.67
N ARG A 331 31.10 -8.06 -6.83
CA ARG A 331 30.53 -7.55 -8.09
C ARG A 331 30.46 -6.03 -8.06
N THR A 332 31.16 -5.37 -8.97
CA THR A 332 31.33 -3.91 -9.08
C THR A 332 29.99 -3.14 -9.07
N ILE A 333 28.94 -3.72 -9.66
CA ILE A 333 27.59 -3.12 -9.71
C ILE A 333 26.95 -3.02 -8.32
N TYR A 334 27.33 -3.91 -7.39
CA TYR A 334 26.72 -3.99 -6.06
C TYR A 334 27.56 -3.33 -4.96
N HIS A 335 28.77 -2.86 -5.26
CA HIS A 335 29.67 -2.30 -4.25
C HIS A 335 29.07 -1.16 -3.44
N LEU A 336 28.34 -0.24 -4.11
CA LEU A 336 27.64 0.89 -3.48
C LEU A 336 26.36 0.50 -2.72
N SER A 337 25.79 -0.68 -3.01
CA SER A 337 24.53 -1.13 -2.44
C SER A 337 24.67 -2.39 -1.57
N TYR A 338 25.87 -2.98 -1.52
CA TYR A 338 26.08 -4.26 -0.81
C TYR A 338 25.65 -4.19 0.66
N ASN A 339 26.10 -3.18 1.40
CA ASN A 339 25.73 -3.02 2.80
C ASN A 339 24.22 -2.85 3.00
N LYS A 340 23.53 -2.16 2.09
CA LYS A 340 22.07 -2.03 2.13
C LYS A 340 21.38 -3.36 1.89
N ILE A 341 21.87 -4.16 0.94
CA ILE A 341 21.33 -5.49 0.64
C ILE A 341 21.57 -6.44 1.82
N VAL A 342 22.78 -6.48 2.35
CA VAL A 342 23.12 -7.31 3.53
C VAL A 342 22.25 -6.93 4.72
N TYR A 343 22.11 -5.64 4.99
CA TYR A 343 21.26 -5.18 6.07
C TYR A 343 19.80 -5.57 5.84
N PHE A 344 19.26 -5.43 4.63
CA PHE A 344 17.89 -5.87 4.31
C PHE A 344 17.65 -7.35 4.65
N PHE A 345 18.61 -8.23 4.39
CA PHE A 345 18.46 -9.65 4.67
C PHE A 345 18.85 -10.07 6.09
N GLN A 346 19.64 -9.28 6.81
CA GLN A 346 20.24 -9.65 8.10
C GLN A 346 20.01 -8.61 9.21
N HIS A 347 19.11 -7.63 9.01
CA HIS A 347 18.88 -6.57 9.99
C HIS A 347 18.61 -7.12 11.39
N ALA A 348 17.81 -8.19 11.53
CA ALA A 348 17.52 -8.79 12.82
C ALA A 348 18.76 -9.24 13.60
N LYS A 349 19.76 -9.82 12.91
CA LYS A 349 21.03 -10.20 13.55
C LYS A 349 21.86 -8.99 13.94
N VAL A 350 21.91 -8.00 13.06
CA VAL A 350 22.68 -6.76 13.30
C VAL A 350 22.07 -5.97 14.45
N ASN A 351 20.74 -5.80 14.43
CA ASN A 351 20.04 -5.02 15.44
C ASN A 351 20.05 -5.69 16.82
N ALA A 352 19.91 -7.01 16.90
CA ALA A 352 19.98 -7.73 18.17
C ALA A 352 21.38 -7.67 18.82
N TRP A 353 22.44 -7.45 18.03
CA TRP A 353 23.79 -7.31 18.54
C TRP A 353 23.98 -6.05 19.40
N LEU A 354 23.31 -4.95 19.05
CA LEU A 354 23.46 -3.65 19.71
C LEU A 354 23.05 -3.69 21.21
N PRO A 355 21.83 -4.09 21.60
CA PRO A 355 21.44 -4.16 23.01
C PRO A 355 22.25 -5.20 23.82
N TYR A 356 22.76 -6.24 23.15
CA TYR A 356 23.58 -7.25 23.80
C TYR A 356 24.94 -6.71 24.23
N HIS A 357 25.57 -5.82 23.44
CA HIS A 357 26.90 -5.30 23.71
C HIS A 357 26.91 -3.96 24.43
N TYR A 358 25.82 -3.19 24.37
CA TYR A 358 25.72 -1.89 24.99
C TYR A 358 24.64 -1.89 26.07
N SER A 359 25.00 -1.44 27.26
CA SER A 359 24.10 -1.45 28.42
C SER A 359 22.87 -0.58 28.24
N GLN A 360 21.84 -0.82 29.07
CA GLN A 360 20.55 -0.11 29.05
C GLN A 360 20.59 1.40 29.37
N ASN A 361 21.78 2.00 29.56
CA ASN A 361 21.96 3.39 29.91
C ASN A 361 22.03 4.34 28.70
N TYR A 362 21.84 3.82 27.49
CA TYR A 362 21.84 4.60 26.25
C TYR A 362 20.43 4.78 25.69
N ILE A 363 20.18 5.97 25.16
CA ILE A 363 19.05 6.20 24.26
C ILE A 363 19.50 5.75 22.86
N TYR A 364 18.79 4.81 22.28
CA TYR A 364 19.03 4.38 20.90
C TYR A 364 18.51 5.44 19.93
N ALA A 365 19.30 5.76 18.92
CA ALA A 365 18.90 6.69 17.89
C ALA A 365 19.45 6.31 16.51
N SER A 366 18.76 6.76 15.46
CA SER A 366 19.17 6.60 14.07
C SER A 366 18.91 7.88 13.30
N PRO A 367 19.65 8.18 12.22
CA PRO A 367 19.38 9.37 11.41
C PRO A 367 18.15 9.25 10.49
N ASN A 368 17.41 8.13 10.50
CA ASN A 368 16.21 7.97 9.68
C ASN A 368 15.21 6.97 10.30
N TYR A 369 13.93 7.18 10.02
CA TYR A 369 12.82 6.36 10.52
C TYR A 369 12.93 4.88 10.10
N ALA A 370 13.50 4.59 8.94
CA ALA A 370 13.56 3.24 8.39
C ALA A 370 14.45 2.32 9.24
N ASP A 371 15.63 2.82 9.63
CA ASP A 371 16.56 2.07 10.49
C ASP A 371 16.04 2.01 11.92
N ALA A 372 15.49 3.12 12.45
CA ALA A 372 14.89 3.16 13.77
C ALA A 372 13.72 2.18 13.90
N SER A 373 12.86 2.09 12.88
CA SER A 373 11.71 1.17 12.86
C SER A 373 12.13 -0.30 12.79
N LEU A 374 13.11 -0.65 11.95
CA LEU A 374 13.64 -2.01 11.90
C LEU A 374 14.28 -2.41 13.22
N PHE A 375 15.01 -1.49 13.86
CA PHE A 375 15.58 -1.73 15.20
C PHE A 375 14.48 -1.99 16.23
N PHE A 376 13.42 -1.18 16.26
CA PHE A 376 12.26 -1.40 17.13
C PHE A 376 11.62 -2.76 16.91
N TYR A 377 11.38 -3.12 15.63
CA TYR A 377 10.75 -4.39 15.27
C TYR A 377 11.57 -5.59 15.75
N ASP A 378 12.90 -5.53 15.59
CA ASP A 378 13.80 -6.64 15.90
C ASP A 378 14.10 -6.78 17.40
N THR A 379 14.13 -5.66 18.13
CA THR A 379 14.64 -5.62 19.52
C THR A 379 13.59 -5.25 20.57
N HIS A 380 12.45 -4.73 20.13
CA HIS A 380 11.43 -4.11 20.97
C HIS A 380 11.91 -2.89 21.79
N HIS A 381 13.10 -2.37 21.48
CA HIS A 381 13.59 -1.12 22.02
C HIS A 381 13.29 0.03 21.07
N TYR A 382 12.68 1.09 21.60
CA TYR A 382 12.43 2.29 20.78
C TYR A 382 13.74 2.99 20.44
N ALA A 383 13.88 3.43 19.21
CA ALA A 383 14.99 4.26 18.76
C ALA A 383 14.46 5.57 18.16
N SER A 384 14.91 6.69 18.70
CA SER A 384 14.53 8.01 18.19
C SER A 384 15.24 8.33 16.89
N VAL A 385 14.66 9.24 16.09
CA VAL A 385 15.30 9.75 14.87
C VAL A 385 16.00 11.08 15.19
N PHE A 386 17.32 11.09 15.11
CA PHE A 386 18.14 12.21 15.55
C PHE A 386 18.86 12.92 14.41
N LEU A 387 18.90 14.25 14.44
CA LEU A 387 19.60 15.16 13.50
C LEU A 387 19.06 15.15 12.06
N ARG A 388 17.80 14.83 11.84
CA ARG A 388 17.17 14.96 10.53
C ARG A 388 15.85 15.72 10.65
N GLY A 389 15.46 16.40 9.59
CA GLY A 389 14.16 17.06 9.55
C GLY A 389 13.00 16.07 9.48
N SER A 390 11.78 16.56 9.60
CA SER A 390 10.52 15.79 9.66
C SER A 390 10.32 14.77 8.55
N TYR A 391 10.93 14.96 7.37
CA TYR A 391 10.91 13.96 6.31
C TYR A 391 11.53 12.62 6.73
N HIS A 392 12.54 12.66 7.61
CA HIS A 392 13.24 11.48 8.13
C HIS A 392 12.71 11.03 9.49
N GLY A 393 12.21 11.94 10.32
CA GLY A 393 11.65 11.69 11.66
C GLY A 393 10.30 11.03 11.59
N ARG A 394 9.39 11.60 10.84
CA ARG A 394 8.01 11.14 10.67
C ARG A 394 7.31 10.93 12.02
N GLU A 395 6.82 9.71 12.30
CA GLU A 395 6.09 9.38 13.52
C GLU A 395 6.90 9.65 14.79
N ASP A 396 8.25 9.60 14.73
CA ASP A 396 9.11 9.92 15.86
C ASP A 396 8.93 11.36 16.33
N ASP A 397 8.65 12.30 15.42
CA ASP A 397 8.38 13.70 15.77
C ASP A 397 7.11 13.86 16.65
N LEU A 398 6.19 12.85 16.60
CA LEU A 398 4.98 12.83 17.43
C LEU A 398 5.14 12.04 18.73
N ILE A 399 6.06 11.08 18.75
CA ILE A 399 6.27 10.16 19.88
C ILE A 399 7.38 10.67 20.81
N SER A 400 8.50 11.15 20.23
CA SER A 400 9.67 11.53 21.00
C SER A 400 9.55 12.92 21.62
N ASN A 401 9.68 13.00 22.95
CA ASN A 401 9.86 14.26 23.63
C ASN A 401 11.36 14.52 23.83
N PHE A 402 11.97 15.31 22.94
CA PHE A 402 13.40 15.60 22.93
C PHE A 402 13.89 16.34 24.19
N GLN A 403 13.01 17.02 24.94
CA GLN A 403 13.36 17.63 26.24
C GLN A 403 13.76 16.60 27.30
N HIS A 404 13.23 15.37 27.19
CA HIS A 404 13.57 14.28 28.09
C HIS A 404 14.96 13.67 27.81
N PHE A 405 15.59 14.06 26.73
CA PHE A 405 16.88 13.52 26.28
C PHE A 405 18.07 14.36 26.77
N ASP A 406 17.81 15.49 27.40
CA ASP A 406 18.88 16.34 27.93
C ASP A 406 19.74 15.60 28.95
N HIS A 407 21.05 15.78 28.87
CA HIS A 407 22.06 15.08 29.69
C HIS A 407 22.05 13.54 29.60
N LYS A 408 21.47 12.95 28.54
CA LYS A 408 21.48 11.50 28.33
C LYS A 408 22.57 11.07 27.34
N ASN A 409 23.01 9.83 27.52
CA ASN A 409 23.94 9.20 26.58
C ASN A 409 23.16 8.57 25.41
N PHE A 410 23.65 8.78 24.19
CA PHE A 410 23.05 8.22 22.99
C PHE A 410 23.94 7.15 22.38
N LEU A 411 23.32 6.09 21.87
CA LEU A 411 23.92 5.15 20.94
C LEU A 411 23.29 5.36 19.56
N ILE A 412 24.03 6.05 18.69
CA ILE A 412 23.56 6.37 17.34
C ILE A 412 24.09 5.34 16.37
N PHE A 413 23.19 4.63 15.69
CA PHE A 413 23.53 3.64 14.68
C PHE A 413 23.05 4.06 13.29
N SER A 414 23.83 3.79 12.26
CA SER A 414 23.54 4.17 10.88
C SER A 414 24.17 3.21 9.87
N ARG A 415 23.47 3.02 8.74
CA ARG A 415 24.02 2.31 7.57
C ARG A 415 24.92 3.17 6.71
N THR A 416 24.91 4.46 6.92
CA THR A 416 25.80 5.42 6.25
C THR A 416 27.01 5.71 7.12
N PRO A 417 28.16 6.07 6.53
CA PRO A 417 29.32 6.46 7.29
C PRO A 417 28.99 7.55 8.29
N PHE A 418 29.53 7.44 9.49
CA PHE A 418 29.36 8.43 10.55
C PHE A 418 30.21 9.67 10.25
N VAL A 419 29.60 10.84 10.35
CA VAL A 419 30.26 12.13 10.24
C VAL A 419 30.22 12.83 11.60
N SER A 420 31.29 12.76 12.37
CA SER A 420 31.33 13.30 13.75
C SER A 420 31.01 14.80 13.81
N ALA A 421 31.34 15.54 12.76
CA ALA A 421 31.06 16.99 12.69
C ALA A 421 29.56 17.32 12.80
N ASP A 422 28.69 16.44 12.32
CA ASP A 422 27.24 16.65 12.36
C ASP A 422 26.70 16.58 13.80
N TYR A 423 27.38 15.88 14.68
CA TYR A 423 26.92 15.60 16.06
C TYR A 423 27.62 16.44 17.11
N LYS A 424 28.83 16.97 16.83
CA LYS A 424 29.61 17.81 17.75
C LYS A 424 28.84 18.97 18.42
N PRO A 425 27.91 19.65 17.74
CA PRO A 425 27.14 20.74 18.37
C PRO A 425 26.22 20.28 19.50
N TYR A 426 25.89 18.98 19.57
CA TYR A 426 24.86 18.43 20.46
C TYR A 426 25.44 17.55 21.57
N PHE A 427 26.69 17.08 21.44
CA PHE A 427 27.31 16.18 22.40
C PHE A 427 28.66 16.72 22.89
N GLN A 428 28.92 16.55 24.18
CA GLN A 428 30.19 16.92 24.80
C GLN A 428 31.33 15.99 24.39
N GLN A 429 31.02 14.70 24.19
CA GLN A 429 31.93 13.65 23.72
C GLN A 429 31.24 12.79 22.67
N ILE A 430 32.00 12.44 21.62
CA ILE A 430 31.53 11.58 20.54
C ILE A 430 32.55 10.44 20.34
#